data_96123df8ac3565bc6dd14daac8ceedf0
#
_entry.id   96123df8ac3565bc6dd14daac8ceedf0
#
_cell.length_a   1.000
_cell.length_b   1.000
_cell.length_c   1.000
_cell.angle_alpha   90.00
_cell.angle_beta   90.00
_cell.angle_gamma   90.00
#
_symmetry.space_group_name_H-M   'P 1'
#
loop_
_entity.id
_entity.type
_entity.pdbx_description
1 polymer ?
#
loop_
_entity_poly.entity_id
_entity_poly.type
_entity_poly.pdbx_seq_one_letter_code
_entity_poly.pdbx_strand_id
1 'polypeptide(L)'
;MNISYILGNLTKEPEKVEGNLNKTLARLNIAVRENYTDKDGNRPTQFFNVSVWGALAENCLKYLHKGSKVAIIGKIQNRMWEADGIKKYNTEIVASEIEFISTPQKKEDEPKNLKPIPDKDLPF
;
A
#
# COMPACT_ATOMS: atom_id res chain seq x y z
N MET A 1 4.50 -1.51 -22.97
CA MET A 1 3.69 -2.07 -21.87
C MET A 1 4.34 -1.72 -20.56
N ASN A 2 3.58 -1.21 -19.62
CA ASN A 2 4.10 -0.76 -18.32
C ASN A 2 3.18 -1.32 -17.23
N ILE A 3 3.57 -2.43 -16.64
CA ILE A 3 2.77 -3.12 -15.63
C ILE A 3 3.67 -3.45 -14.46
N SER A 4 3.20 -3.12 -13.26
CA SER A 4 3.86 -3.50 -12.02
C SER A 4 2.87 -4.26 -11.15
N TYR A 5 3.33 -5.32 -10.53
CA TYR A 5 2.53 -6.11 -9.60
C TYR A 5 3.35 -6.26 -8.32
N ILE A 6 2.84 -5.76 -7.21
CA ILE A 6 3.52 -5.89 -5.93
C ILE A 6 2.58 -6.42 -4.87
N LEU A 7 3.14 -7.16 -3.94
CA LEU A 7 2.45 -7.69 -2.78
C LEU A 7 3.23 -7.25 -1.54
N GLY A 8 2.57 -6.55 -0.66
CA GLY A 8 3.24 -6.05 0.54
C GLY A 8 2.28 -5.51 1.56
N ASN A 9 2.85 -4.83 2.55
CA ASN A 9 2.08 -4.30 3.67
C ASN A 9 2.24 -2.79 3.77
N LEU A 10 1.15 -2.12 4.16
CA LEU A 10 1.22 -0.69 4.42
C LEU A 10 2.11 -0.41 5.62
N THR A 11 3.02 0.54 5.48
CA THR A 11 3.92 0.94 6.56
C THR A 11 3.29 1.98 7.47
N LYS A 12 2.24 2.64 6.99
CA LYS A 12 1.51 3.67 7.74
C LYS A 12 0.08 3.75 7.23
N GLU A 13 -0.75 4.52 7.90
CA GLU A 13 -2.12 4.75 7.45
C GLU A 13 -2.14 5.41 6.08
N PRO A 14 -3.12 5.07 5.21
CA PRO A 14 -3.26 5.76 3.94
C PRO A 14 -3.44 7.25 4.14
N GLU A 15 -2.82 8.04 3.30
CA GLU A 15 -2.92 9.49 3.34
C GLU A 15 -3.82 10.01 2.24
N LYS A 16 -4.79 10.85 2.61
CA LYS A 16 -5.57 11.57 1.63
C LYS A 16 -4.81 12.84 1.24
N VAL A 17 -4.64 13.04 -0.06
CA VAL A 17 -3.98 14.25 -0.56
C VAL A 17 -5.02 15.32 -0.79
N GLU A 18 -4.87 16.43 -0.09
CA GLU A 18 -5.76 17.58 -0.24
C GLU A 18 -5.29 18.46 -1.40
N GLY A 19 -6.24 19.14 -2.03
CA GLY A 19 -5.95 20.07 -3.13
C GLY A 19 -7.18 20.27 -4.00
N ASN A 20 -6.99 21.01 -5.12
CA ASN A 20 -8.05 21.29 -6.08
C ASN A 20 -8.24 20.12 -7.03
N LEU A 21 -8.46 18.92 -6.49
CA LEU A 21 -8.60 17.72 -7.28
C LEU A 21 -10.08 17.36 -7.41
N ASN A 22 -10.51 17.08 -8.64
CA ASN A 22 -11.87 16.63 -8.88
C ASN A 22 -12.08 15.19 -8.43
N LYS A 23 -11.01 14.46 -8.15
CA LYS A 23 -11.05 13.07 -7.70
C LYS A 23 -10.24 12.92 -6.44
N THR A 24 -10.64 11.98 -5.61
CA THR A 24 -9.89 11.64 -4.42
C THR A 24 -8.55 11.03 -4.80
N LEU A 25 -7.49 11.50 -4.16
CA LEU A 25 -6.16 10.92 -4.30
C LEU A 25 -5.71 10.41 -2.93
N ALA A 26 -5.31 9.16 -2.89
CA ALA A 26 -4.72 8.56 -1.70
C ALA A 26 -3.28 8.15 -2.00
N ARG A 27 -2.42 8.28 -1.00
CA ARG A 27 -1.05 7.80 -1.09
C ARG A 27 -0.83 6.69 -0.09
N LEU A 28 -0.24 5.61 -0.57
CA LEU A 28 0.10 4.45 0.22
C LEU A 28 1.62 4.28 0.21
N ASN A 29 2.17 3.82 1.31
CA ASN A 29 3.57 3.40 1.36
C ASN A 29 3.58 1.90 1.64
N ILE A 30 4.13 1.13 0.71
CA ILE A 30 4.07 -0.33 0.74
C ILE A 30 5.46 -0.89 0.94
N ALA A 31 5.60 -1.75 1.95
CA ALA A 31 6.83 -2.49 2.20
C ALA A 31 6.73 -3.86 1.54
N VAL A 32 7.65 -4.15 0.65
CA VAL A 32 7.73 -5.43 -0.06
C VAL A 32 9.02 -6.12 0.35
N ARG A 33 8.90 -7.30 0.94
CA ARG A 33 10.05 -8.08 1.35
C ARG A 33 10.61 -8.86 0.17
N GLU A 34 11.92 -8.78 0.00
CA GLU A 34 12.58 -9.51 -1.07
C GLU A 34 12.54 -11.03 -0.84
N ASN A 35 12.68 -11.79 -1.92
CA ASN A 35 12.63 -13.24 -1.87
C ASN A 35 13.95 -13.89 -1.49
N TYR A 36 14.98 -13.12 -1.27
CA TYR A 36 16.31 -13.65 -0.94
C TYR A 36 16.75 -13.17 0.43
N THR A 37 17.69 -13.92 1.00
CA THR A 37 18.29 -13.60 2.29
C THR A 37 19.68 -13.03 2.06
N ASP A 38 20.03 -11.95 2.75
CA ASP A 38 21.35 -11.35 2.65
C ASP A 38 22.39 -12.13 3.46
N LYS A 39 23.63 -11.63 3.50
CA LYS A 39 24.73 -12.29 4.19
C LYS A 39 24.50 -12.42 5.70
N ASP A 40 23.70 -11.52 6.26
CA ASP A 40 23.43 -11.50 7.70
C ASP A 40 22.17 -12.30 8.08
N GLY A 41 21.55 -12.99 7.12
CA GLY A 41 20.37 -13.79 7.35
C GLY A 41 19.09 -13.00 7.31
N ASN A 42 19.12 -11.75 6.89
CA ASN A 42 17.94 -10.89 6.81
C ASN A 42 17.40 -10.83 5.38
N ARG A 43 16.08 -10.66 5.27
CA ARG A 43 15.44 -10.41 3.97
C ARG A 43 15.29 -8.92 3.79
N PRO A 44 15.96 -8.33 2.78
CA PRO A 44 15.81 -6.89 2.54
C PRO A 44 14.39 -6.52 2.21
N THR A 45 14.02 -5.28 2.52
CA THR A 45 12.70 -4.74 2.26
C THR A 45 12.81 -3.55 1.32
N GLN A 46 11.97 -3.54 0.30
CA GLN A 46 11.83 -2.40 -0.60
C GLN A 46 10.58 -1.62 -0.23
N PHE A 47 10.64 -0.30 -0.36
CA PHE A 47 9.51 0.57 -0.06
C PHE A 47 9.06 1.26 -1.34
N PHE A 48 7.75 1.22 -1.59
CA PHE A 48 7.17 1.82 -2.78
C PHE A 48 6.08 2.81 -2.41
N ASN A 49 6.11 3.95 -3.08
CA ASN A 49 5.03 4.92 -2.99
C ASN A 49 4.00 4.59 -4.06
N VAL A 50 2.75 4.49 -3.64
CA VAL A 50 1.65 4.14 -4.53
C VAL A 50 0.61 5.24 -4.48
N SER A 51 0.22 5.73 -5.66
CA SER A 51 -0.86 6.71 -5.80
C SER A 51 -2.11 5.99 -6.26
N VAL A 52 -3.24 6.31 -5.64
CA VAL A 52 -4.53 5.69 -5.94
C VAL A 52 -5.54 6.81 -6.14
N TRP A 53 -6.30 6.72 -7.22
CA TRP A 53 -7.26 7.76 -7.60
C TRP A 53 -8.70 7.27 -7.56
N GLY A 54 -9.62 8.19 -7.29
CA GLY A 54 -11.05 7.98 -7.45
C GLY A 54 -11.67 7.06 -6.42
N ALA A 55 -12.62 6.24 -6.85
CA ALA A 55 -13.33 5.32 -5.96
C ALA A 55 -12.42 4.32 -5.28
N LEU A 56 -11.39 3.88 -5.97
CA LEU A 56 -10.40 2.97 -5.40
C LEU A 56 -9.65 3.64 -4.24
N ALA A 57 -9.33 4.93 -4.39
CA ALA A 57 -8.69 5.70 -3.33
C ALA A 57 -9.61 5.82 -2.11
N GLU A 58 -10.89 6.06 -2.32
CA GLU A 58 -11.85 6.16 -1.24
C GLU A 58 -11.95 4.85 -0.48
N ASN A 59 -11.94 3.72 -1.18
CA ASN A 59 -11.94 2.41 -0.54
C ASN A 59 -10.67 2.17 0.27
N CYS A 60 -9.53 2.58 -0.25
CA CYS A 60 -8.28 2.47 0.48
C CYS A 60 -8.30 3.28 1.78
N LEU A 61 -8.79 4.51 1.70
CA LEU A 61 -8.87 5.38 2.88
C LEU A 61 -9.84 4.84 3.92
N LYS A 62 -10.89 4.16 3.47
CA LYS A 62 -11.92 3.64 4.36
C LYS A 62 -11.52 2.33 5.03
N TYR A 63 -10.89 1.43 4.30
CA TYR A 63 -10.69 0.06 4.76
C TYR A 63 -9.26 -0.32 5.12
N LEU A 64 -8.26 0.39 4.58
CA LEU A 64 -6.88 0.04 4.84
C LEU A 64 -6.32 0.75 6.06
N HIS A 65 -5.41 0.09 6.74
CA HIS A 65 -4.73 0.61 7.92
C HIS A 65 -3.25 0.24 7.87
N LYS A 66 -2.46 0.86 8.73
CA LYS A 66 -1.07 0.45 8.90
C LYS A 66 -1.00 -1.05 9.14
N GLY A 67 -0.18 -1.74 8.37
CA GLY A 67 -0.03 -3.19 8.46
C GLY A 67 -0.93 -3.99 7.55
N SER A 68 -1.91 -3.36 6.89
CA SER A 68 -2.76 -4.05 5.92
C SER A 68 -1.92 -4.67 4.81
N LYS A 69 -2.27 -5.88 4.43
CA LYS A 69 -1.62 -6.60 3.33
C LYS A 69 -2.43 -6.45 2.07
N VAL A 70 -1.79 -6.02 0.99
CA VAL A 70 -2.45 -5.75 -0.27
C VAL A 70 -1.63 -6.26 -1.44
N ALA A 71 -2.31 -6.61 -2.52
CA ALA A 71 -1.71 -6.86 -3.82
C ALA A 71 -2.09 -5.70 -4.73
N ILE A 72 -1.12 -5.08 -5.35
CA ILE A 72 -1.33 -3.89 -6.16
C ILE A 72 -0.87 -4.15 -7.57
N ILE A 73 -1.75 -3.87 -8.52
CA ILE A 73 -1.43 -3.86 -9.95
C ILE A 73 -1.52 -2.43 -10.43
N GLY A 74 -0.49 -1.97 -11.11
CA GLY A 74 -0.46 -0.61 -11.61
C GLY A 74 0.64 -0.39 -12.63
N LYS A 75 0.91 0.86 -12.88
CA LYS A 75 2.00 1.25 -13.77
C LYS A 75 3.01 2.08 -13.01
N ILE A 76 4.25 2.00 -13.42
CA ILE A 76 5.32 2.83 -12.87
C ILE A 76 5.28 4.17 -13.58
N GLN A 77 5.28 5.25 -12.82
CA GLN A 77 5.26 6.59 -13.36
C GLN A 77 6.39 7.40 -12.76
N ASN A 78 7.15 8.04 -13.61
CA ASN A 78 8.18 8.99 -13.20
C ASN A 78 7.61 10.39 -13.26
N ARG A 79 7.80 11.13 -12.18
CA ARG A 79 7.50 12.55 -12.17
C ARG A 79 8.81 13.32 -12.16
N MET A 80 8.84 14.36 -12.93
CA MET A 80 9.98 15.27 -12.98
C MET A 80 9.47 16.67 -12.72
N TRP A 81 10.11 17.37 -11.77
CA TRP A 81 9.78 18.77 -11.52
C TRP A 81 11.05 19.50 -11.19
N GLU A 82 10.97 20.83 -11.26
CA GLU A 82 12.10 21.70 -10.99
C GLU A 82 11.80 22.51 -9.73
N ALA A 83 12.73 22.47 -8.78
CA ALA A 83 12.65 23.23 -7.55
C ALA A 83 14.02 23.89 -7.30
N ASP A 84 14.01 25.21 -7.12
CA ASP A 84 15.24 26.01 -6.86
C ASP A 84 16.32 25.77 -7.92
N GLY A 85 15.92 25.64 -9.18
CA GLY A 85 16.84 25.40 -10.28
C GLY A 85 17.38 24.00 -10.39
N ILE A 86 16.93 23.10 -9.53
CA ILE A 86 17.36 21.69 -9.50
C ILE A 86 16.23 20.82 -10.02
N LYS A 87 16.55 19.93 -10.96
CA LYS A 87 15.59 18.95 -11.44
C LYS A 87 15.46 17.80 -10.42
N LYS A 88 14.24 17.51 -10.01
CA LYS A 88 13.95 16.45 -9.09
C LYS A 88 13.10 15.39 -9.78
N TYR A 89 13.33 14.14 -9.40
CA TYR A 89 12.62 12.99 -9.96
C TYR A 89 11.96 12.21 -8.84
N ASN A 90 10.78 11.70 -9.10
CA ASN A 90 10.11 10.81 -8.19
C ASN A 90 9.48 9.67 -8.99
N THR A 91 9.69 8.45 -8.54
CA THR A 91 9.10 7.27 -9.15
C THR A 91 8.02 6.74 -8.23
N GLU A 92 6.83 6.54 -8.77
CA GLU A 92 5.72 6.00 -8.02
C GLU A 92 4.97 4.97 -8.84
N ILE A 93 4.17 4.18 -8.16
CA ILE A 93 3.25 3.24 -8.83
C ILE A 93 1.87 3.86 -8.77
N VAL A 94 1.21 3.96 -9.93
CA VAL A 94 -0.18 4.41 -10.00
C VAL A 94 -1.04 3.16 -10.07
N ALA A 95 -1.81 2.90 -9.03
CA ALA A 95 -2.59 1.68 -8.92
C ALA A 95 -3.78 1.69 -9.87
N SER A 96 -3.99 0.58 -10.57
CA SER A 96 -5.19 0.34 -11.35
C SER A 96 -6.13 -0.63 -10.63
N GLU A 97 -5.56 -1.58 -9.89
CA GLU A 97 -6.31 -2.53 -9.09
C GLU A 97 -5.60 -2.78 -7.78
N ILE A 98 -6.37 -2.95 -6.72
CA ILE A 98 -5.83 -3.32 -5.41
C ILE A 98 -6.70 -4.43 -4.85
N GLU A 99 -6.07 -5.53 -4.47
CA GLU A 99 -6.73 -6.60 -3.76
C GLU A 99 -6.39 -6.50 -2.28
N PHE A 100 -7.42 -6.39 -1.44
CA PHE A 100 -7.26 -6.31 0.00
C PHE A 100 -7.16 -7.73 0.55
N ILE A 101 -5.98 -8.12 1.01
CA ILE A 101 -5.75 -9.50 1.44
C ILE A 101 -6.06 -9.67 2.91
N SER A 102 -5.52 -8.79 3.75
CA SER A 102 -5.82 -8.81 5.17
C SER A 102 -5.63 -7.42 5.75
N THR A 103 -6.40 -7.10 6.77
CA THR A 103 -6.33 -5.81 7.46
C THR A 103 -6.31 -6.07 8.95
N PRO A 104 -5.35 -5.49 9.69
CA PRO A 104 -5.36 -5.61 11.15
C PRO A 104 -6.62 -4.97 11.71
N GLN A 105 -7.26 -5.65 12.64
CA GLN A 105 -8.40 -5.08 13.33
C GLN A 105 -7.91 -4.12 14.40
N LYS A 106 -8.63 -3.00 14.54
CA LYS A 106 -8.37 -2.10 15.64
C LYS A 106 -8.90 -2.76 16.91
N LYS A 107 -8.15 -2.64 18.02
CA LYS A 107 -8.56 -3.22 19.29
C LYS A 107 -9.97 -2.79 19.72
N GLU A 108 -10.29 -1.55 19.47
CA GLU A 108 -11.59 -0.96 19.80
C GLU A 108 -12.74 -1.49 18.94
N ASP A 109 -12.41 -2.10 17.80
CA ASP A 109 -13.40 -2.67 16.88
C ASP A 109 -13.56 -4.17 17.06
N GLU A 110 -12.78 -4.78 17.96
CA GLU A 110 -12.90 -6.21 18.22
C GLU A 110 -14.16 -6.49 19.03
N PRO A 111 -15.06 -7.33 18.51
CA PRO A 111 -16.19 -7.78 19.33
C PRO A 111 -15.66 -8.56 20.54
N LYS A 112 -16.09 -8.16 21.72
CA LYS A 112 -15.62 -8.77 22.97
C LYS A 112 -15.91 -10.26 23.06
N ASN A 113 -16.86 -10.74 22.25
CA ASN A 113 -17.32 -12.11 22.27
C ASN A 113 -16.73 -12.97 21.15
N LEU A 114 -15.85 -12.41 20.34
CA LEU A 114 -15.29 -13.13 19.21
C LEU A 114 -14.16 -14.00 19.71
N LYS A 115 -14.33 -15.32 19.60
CA LYS A 115 -13.24 -16.23 19.88
C LYS A 115 -12.28 -16.29 18.70
N PRO A 116 -10.97 -16.34 18.94
CA PRO A 116 -10.02 -16.53 17.85
C PRO A 116 -10.37 -17.78 17.05
N ILE A 117 -10.30 -17.70 15.75
CA ILE A 117 -10.48 -18.87 14.90
C ILE A 117 -9.22 -19.71 15.01
N PRO A 118 -9.33 -21.00 15.40
CA PRO A 118 -8.16 -21.86 15.43
C PRO A 118 -7.50 -21.95 14.06
N ASP A 119 -6.18 -22.03 14.03
CA ASP A 119 -5.43 -22.07 12.77
C ASP A 119 -5.92 -23.18 11.84
N LYS A 120 -6.33 -24.31 12.43
CA LYS A 120 -6.84 -25.45 11.65
C LYS A 120 -8.13 -25.16 10.90
N ASP A 121 -8.88 -24.14 11.33
CA ASP A 121 -10.15 -23.76 10.71
C ASP A 121 -9.98 -22.63 9.69
N LEU A 122 -8.76 -22.11 9.55
CA LEU A 122 -8.47 -21.08 8.57
C LEU A 122 -8.27 -21.72 7.19
N PRO A 123 -8.79 -21.10 6.12
CA PRO A 123 -8.73 -21.67 4.78
C PRO A 123 -7.35 -21.59 4.09
N PHE A 124 -6.32 -21.28 4.82
CA PHE A 124 -4.96 -21.17 4.28
C PHE A 124 -3.91 -21.62 5.25
#